data_4386a12f9ef5f1acf8ce47771d973ac2
#
_entry.id   4386a12f9ef5f1acf8ce47771d973ac2
#
_cell.length_a   1.000
_cell.length_b   1.000
_cell.length_c   1.000
_cell.angle_alpha   90.00
_cell.angle_beta   90.00
_cell.angle_gamma   90.00
#
_symmetry.space_group_name_H-M   'P 1'
#
loop_
_entity.id
_entity.type
_entity.pdbx_description
1 polymer ?
#
loop_
_entity_poly.entity_id
_entity_poly.type
_entity_poly.pdbx_seq_one_letter_code
_entity_poly.pdbx_strand_id
1 'polypeptide(L)'
;LLSMVRPLKFILKFIFVTSTLAFIAGVAALYFEKQNQTVSRVYNELRPNLIQGGGQQCLSAMSTAGIKFVSLGDVRDKNCLIKNAIRINTLPNTKLSSPLTLNCRTASKLVTWLDEIEAKSIDHMGTYNCRKMRGSPIMSEHSFGTAIDIARINKASIKKHWDNGGVEGNYLHRAAKSAYSHFSNVITPDDNALHHDHFH
;
A
#
# COMPACT_ATOMS: atom_id res chain seq x y z
N LEU A 1 0.39 -54.68 43.12
CA LEU A 1 -0.32 -54.45 41.81
C LEU A 1 -1.19 -53.17 41.81
N LEU A 2 -1.72 -52.70 42.94
CA LEU A 2 -2.57 -51.49 43.01
C LEU A 2 -1.81 -50.17 42.89
N SER A 3 -0.49 -50.11 43.16
CA SER A 3 0.28 -48.86 43.19
C SER A 3 0.70 -48.37 41.76
N MET A 4 0.74 -49.24 40.77
CA MET A 4 1.11 -48.90 39.40
C MET A 4 -0.04 -48.38 38.51
N VAL A 5 -1.29 -48.59 38.91
CA VAL A 5 -2.47 -48.22 38.11
C VAL A 5 -2.80 -46.71 38.21
N ARG A 6 -2.44 -46.04 39.31
CA ARG A 6 -2.68 -44.58 39.50
C ARG A 6 -1.87 -43.68 38.56
N PRO A 7 -0.55 -43.86 38.38
CA PRO A 7 0.22 -43.02 37.47
C PRO A 7 -0.18 -43.21 36.01
N LEU A 8 -0.54 -44.43 35.60
CA LEU A 8 -0.95 -44.71 34.22
C LEU A 8 -2.26 -43.98 33.83
N LYS A 9 -3.26 -43.94 34.74
CA LYS A 9 -4.51 -43.19 34.51
C LYS A 9 -4.27 -41.68 34.42
N PHE A 10 -3.32 -41.14 35.17
CA PHE A 10 -2.95 -39.74 35.14
C PHE A 10 -2.26 -39.38 33.80
N ILE A 11 -1.33 -40.21 33.35
CA ILE A 11 -0.64 -40.06 32.08
C ILE A 11 -1.63 -40.11 30.90
N LEU A 12 -2.55 -41.08 30.88
CA LEU A 12 -3.57 -41.21 29.85
C LEU A 12 -4.51 -40.00 29.81
N LYS A 13 -4.93 -39.47 30.96
CA LYS A 13 -5.73 -38.22 31.02
C LYS A 13 -4.94 -37.02 30.49
N PHE A 14 -3.67 -36.90 30.85
CA PHE A 14 -2.80 -35.81 30.39
C PHE A 14 -2.63 -35.87 28.88
N ILE A 15 -2.34 -37.04 28.30
CA ILE A 15 -2.22 -37.24 26.84
C ILE A 15 -3.55 -36.92 26.15
N PHE A 16 -4.67 -37.33 26.69
CA PHE A 16 -5.99 -37.05 26.12
C PHE A 16 -6.30 -35.56 26.14
N VAL A 17 -6.04 -34.84 27.22
CA VAL A 17 -6.25 -33.39 27.32
C VAL A 17 -5.36 -32.63 26.38
N THR A 18 -4.06 -32.97 26.28
CA THR A 18 -3.13 -32.29 25.37
C THR A 18 -3.46 -32.54 23.92
N SER A 19 -3.88 -33.75 23.54
CA SER A 19 -4.30 -34.04 22.15
C SER A 19 -5.60 -33.31 21.77
N THR A 20 -6.55 -33.19 22.70
CA THR A 20 -7.80 -32.45 22.50
C THR A 20 -7.53 -30.93 22.30
N LEU A 21 -6.65 -30.36 23.14
CA LEU A 21 -6.25 -28.97 23.02
C LEU A 21 -5.51 -28.69 21.69
N ALA A 22 -4.62 -29.57 21.27
CA ALA A 22 -3.92 -29.47 20.00
C ALA A 22 -4.89 -29.55 18.81
N PHE A 23 -5.88 -30.46 18.89
CA PHE A 23 -6.93 -30.55 17.85
C PHE A 23 -7.79 -29.29 17.78
N ILE A 24 -8.24 -28.76 18.93
CA ILE A 24 -9.01 -27.51 18.96
C ILE A 24 -8.20 -26.35 18.41
N ALA A 25 -6.92 -26.22 18.77
CA ALA A 25 -6.04 -25.21 18.24
C ALA A 25 -5.86 -25.31 16.71
N GLY A 26 -5.72 -26.54 16.20
CA GLY A 26 -5.65 -26.81 14.77
C GLY A 26 -6.92 -26.41 14.01
N VAL A 27 -8.09 -26.76 14.53
CA VAL A 27 -9.39 -26.38 13.95
C VAL A 27 -9.57 -24.86 13.98
N ALA A 28 -9.20 -24.19 15.07
CA ALA A 28 -9.25 -22.74 15.19
C ALA A 28 -8.33 -22.07 14.16
N ALA A 29 -7.10 -22.56 13.99
CA ALA A 29 -6.18 -22.04 13.00
C ALA A 29 -6.72 -22.14 11.57
N LEU A 30 -7.28 -23.30 11.19
CA LEU A 30 -7.91 -23.51 9.88
C LEU A 30 -9.13 -22.59 9.67
N TYR A 31 -9.92 -22.38 10.72
CA TYR A 31 -11.06 -21.46 10.66
C TYR A 31 -10.60 -20.02 10.44
N PHE A 32 -9.59 -19.53 11.16
CA PHE A 32 -9.02 -18.19 10.98
C PHE A 32 -8.39 -18.01 9.59
N GLU A 33 -7.69 -19.02 9.10
CA GLU A 33 -7.12 -18.97 7.74
C GLU A 33 -8.21 -18.85 6.66
N LYS A 34 -9.28 -19.64 6.78
CA LYS A 34 -10.43 -19.58 5.87
C LYS A 34 -11.14 -18.22 5.93
N GLN A 35 -11.31 -17.63 7.11
CA GLN A 35 -11.86 -16.29 7.31
C GLN A 35 -10.98 -15.23 6.62
N ASN A 36 -9.66 -15.27 6.83
CA ASN A 36 -8.72 -14.34 6.22
C ASN A 36 -8.73 -14.43 4.69
N GLN A 37 -8.82 -15.63 4.12
CA GLN A 37 -8.92 -15.81 2.67
C GLN A 37 -10.23 -15.22 2.12
N THR A 38 -11.34 -15.38 2.82
CA THR A 38 -12.64 -14.82 2.42
C THR A 38 -12.62 -13.30 2.46
N VAL A 39 -12.12 -12.69 3.54
CA VAL A 39 -11.96 -11.24 3.67
C VAL A 39 -11.06 -10.69 2.58
N SER A 40 -9.93 -11.34 2.31
CA SER A 40 -8.99 -10.94 1.26
C SER A 40 -9.61 -11.00 -0.14
N ARG A 41 -10.42 -12.02 -0.42
CA ARG A 41 -11.14 -12.12 -1.69
C ARG A 41 -12.10 -10.96 -1.85
N VAL A 42 -12.97 -10.73 -0.85
CA VAL A 42 -13.95 -9.63 -0.87
C VAL A 42 -13.26 -8.28 -1.02
N TYR A 43 -12.18 -8.04 -0.25
CA TYR A 43 -11.38 -6.82 -0.39
C TYR A 43 -10.85 -6.63 -1.81
N ASN A 44 -10.20 -7.65 -2.37
CA ASN A 44 -9.59 -7.57 -3.70
C ASN A 44 -10.62 -7.37 -4.82
N GLU A 45 -11.84 -7.90 -4.67
CA GLU A 45 -12.94 -7.73 -5.62
C GLU A 45 -13.61 -6.36 -5.51
N LEU A 46 -13.86 -5.88 -4.29
CA LEU A 46 -14.59 -4.64 -4.06
C LEU A 46 -13.70 -3.39 -4.13
N ARG A 47 -12.43 -3.49 -3.73
CA ARG A 47 -11.50 -2.37 -3.66
C ARG A 47 -11.44 -1.55 -4.95
N PRO A 48 -11.29 -2.15 -6.16
CA PRO A 48 -11.28 -1.40 -7.41
C PRO A 48 -12.54 -0.56 -7.64
N ASN A 49 -13.70 -1.01 -7.19
CA ASN A 49 -14.96 -0.32 -7.39
C ASN A 49 -15.23 0.77 -6.34
N LEU A 50 -14.76 0.57 -5.10
CA LEU A 50 -14.96 1.51 -4.00
C LEU A 50 -14.10 2.78 -4.13
N ILE A 51 -12.89 2.66 -4.72
CA ILE A 51 -11.93 3.77 -4.79
C ILE A 51 -12.16 4.68 -6.00
N GLN A 52 -12.93 4.28 -7.01
CA GLN A 52 -12.72 4.71 -8.38
C GLN A 52 -13.93 5.35 -9.08
N GLY A 53 -14.89 5.88 -8.33
CA GLY A 53 -15.98 6.67 -8.90
C GLY A 53 -15.49 7.98 -9.55
N GLY A 54 -16.15 8.43 -10.64
CA GLY A 54 -15.92 9.76 -11.23
C GLY A 54 -14.77 9.86 -12.25
N GLY A 55 -14.46 8.79 -12.99
CA GLY A 55 -13.34 8.74 -13.93
C GLY A 55 -13.35 9.84 -14.99
N GLN A 56 -14.46 10.06 -15.68
CA GLN A 56 -14.56 11.11 -16.73
C GLN A 56 -14.40 12.51 -16.16
N GLN A 57 -14.98 12.79 -15.02
CA GLN A 57 -14.82 14.08 -14.33
C GLN A 57 -13.35 14.33 -13.96
N CYS A 58 -12.67 13.29 -13.45
CA CYS A 58 -11.25 13.38 -13.13
C CYS A 58 -10.39 13.66 -14.38
N LEU A 59 -10.62 12.94 -15.48
CA LEU A 59 -9.87 13.14 -16.73
C LEU A 59 -10.08 14.56 -17.27
N SER A 60 -11.32 15.06 -17.23
CA SER A 60 -11.63 16.44 -17.62
C SER A 60 -10.93 17.46 -16.73
N ALA A 61 -10.98 17.29 -15.41
CA ALA A 61 -10.30 18.17 -14.45
C ALA A 61 -8.78 18.21 -14.65
N MET A 62 -8.14 17.05 -14.88
CA MET A 62 -6.72 16.98 -15.16
C MET A 62 -6.35 17.71 -16.46
N SER A 63 -7.16 17.55 -17.52
CA SER A 63 -6.97 18.27 -18.79
C SER A 63 -7.14 19.78 -18.61
N THR A 64 -8.16 20.22 -17.87
CA THR A 64 -8.40 21.64 -17.58
C THR A 64 -7.24 22.25 -16.76
N ALA A 65 -6.64 21.46 -15.85
CA ALA A 65 -5.45 21.87 -15.10
C ALA A 65 -4.16 21.86 -15.94
N GLY A 66 -4.24 21.58 -17.25
CA GLY A 66 -3.08 21.59 -18.15
C GLY A 66 -2.13 20.40 -17.99
N ILE A 67 -2.55 19.36 -17.29
CA ILE A 67 -1.73 18.15 -17.10
C ILE A 67 -1.80 17.29 -18.34
N LYS A 68 -0.62 17.01 -18.93
CA LYS A 68 -0.49 16.12 -20.10
C LYS A 68 -0.42 14.67 -19.65
N PHE A 69 -1.38 13.86 -20.08
CA PHE A 69 -1.43 12.43 -19.80
C PHE A 69 -1.98 11.63 -20.99
N VAL A 70 -1.74 10.32 -20.97
CA VAL A 70 -2.39 9.35 -21.85
C VAL A 70 -3.43 8.61 -21.02
N SER A 71 -4.69 8.67 -21.45
CA SER A 71 -5.75 7.84 -20.85
C SER A 71 -5.59 6.40 -21.33
N LEU A 72 -5.49 5.48 -20.40
CA LEU A 72 -5.37 4.04 -20.66
C LEU A 72 -6.70 3.31 -20.48
N GLY A 73 -7.75 4.01 -20.00
CA GLY A 73 -9.01 3.40 -19.64
C GLY A 73 -8.88 2.47 -18.40
N ASP A 74 -9.64 1.39 -18.39
CA ASP A 74 -9.55 0.35 -17.36
C ASP A 74 -8.46 -0.65 -17.75
N VAL A 75 -7.38 -0.70 -16.99
CA VAL A 75 -6.24 -1.63 -17.23
C VAL A 75 -6.43 -2.87 -16.39
N ARG A 76 -6.52 -4.04 -17.05
CA ARG A 76 -6.56 -5.36 -16.42
C ARG A 76 -5.25 -6.11 -16.67
N ASP A 77 -4.66 -6.61 -15.61
CA ASP A 77 -3.48 -7.46 -15.64
C ASP A 77 -3.63 -8.56 -14.58
N LYS A 78 -3.80 -9.83 -15.01
CA LYS A 78 -4.06 -10.97 -14.11
C LYS A 78 -5.25 -10.67 -13.17
N ASN A 79 -4.96 -10.58 -11.86
CA ASN A 79 -5.95 -10.30 -10.81
C ASN A 79 -5.99 -8.82 -10.41
N CYS A 80 -5.32 -7.94 -11.16
CA CYS A 80 -5.24 -6.52 -10.90
C CYS A 80 -6.15 -5.73 -11.82
N LEU A 81 -6.71 -4.64 -11.32
CA LEU A 81 -7.56 -3.74 -12.08
C LEU A 81 -7.28 -2.30 -11.66
N ILE A 82 -6.78 -1.50 -12.59
CA ILE A 82 -6.76 -0.05 -12.44
C ILE A 82 -7.94 0.51 -13.22
N LYS A 83 -8.88 1.12 -12.53
CA LYS A 83 -9.98 1.87 -13.15
C LYS A 83 -9.48 3.25 -13.58
N ASN A 84 -9.91 3.70 -14.76
CA ASN A 84 -9.56 5.02 -15.28
C ASN A 84 -8.04 5.31 -15.14
N ALA A 85 -7.23 4.36 -15.57
CA ALA A 85 -5.78 4.48 -15.53
C ALA A 85 -5.30 5.59 -16.46
N ILE A 86 -4.32 6.35 -15.99
CA ILE A 86 -3.60 7.35 -16.81
C ILE A 86 -2.11 7.13 -16.70
N ARG A 87 -1.42 7.51 -17.77
CA ARG A 87 0.04 7.57 -17.81
C ARG A 87 0.48 9.02 -17.95
N ILE A 88 1.30 9.48 -17.01
CA ILE A 88 1.90 10.81 -17.01
C ILE A 88 3.39 10.66 -17.26
N ASN A 89 3.88 11.26 -18.35
CA ASN A 89 5.30 11.24 -18.68
C ASN A 89 6.02 12.49 -18.14
N THR A 90 5.32 13.60 -18.07
CA THR A 90 5.85 14.90 -17.63
C THR A 90 4.80 15.67 -16.83
N LEU A 91 5.24 16.44 -15.85
CA LEU A 91 4.43 17.42 -15.14
C LEU A 91 4.95 18.84 -15.44
N PRO A 92 4.09 19.87 -15.39
CA PRO A 92 4.50 21.25 -15.70
C PRO A 92 5.59 21.78 -14.76
N ASN A 93 5.45 21.53 -13.46
CA ASN A 93 6.29 22.13 -12.41
C ASN A 93 7.27 21.15 -11.76
N THR A 94 7.10 19.84 -12.01
CA THR A 94 7.84 18.78 -11.31
C THR A 94 8.48 17.80 -12.31
N LYS A 95 9.80 17.67 -12.25
CA LYS A 95 10.53 16.66 -13.03
C LYS A 95 10.32 15.29 -12.41
N LEU A 96 9.92 14.31 -13.22
CA LEU A 96 9.74 12.91 -12.82
C LEU A 96 10.99 12.10 -13.19
N SER A 97 11.42 11.18 -12.31
CA SER A 97 12.51 10.24 -12.63
C SER A 97 12.11 9.22 -13.68
N SER A 98 10.82 8.87 -13.75
CA SER A 98 10.22 7.97 -14.74
C SER A 98 8.73 8.24 -14.87
N PRO A 99 8.05 7.71 -15.92
CA PRO A 99 6.61 7.89 -16.09
C PRO A 99 5.80 7.29 -14.94
N LEU A 100 4.71 7.96 -14.57
CA LEU A 100 3.73 7.50 -13.58
C LEU A 100 2.60 6.75 -14.30
N THR A 101 2.22 5.59 -13.77
CA THR A 101 0.98 4.89 -14.15
C THR A 101 0.11 4.76 -12.91
N LEU A 102 -0.96 5.52 -12.86
CA LEU A 102 -1.84 5.64 -11.70
C LEU A 102 -3.30 5.66 -12.14
N ASN A 103 -4.17 5.41 -11.21
CA ASN A 103 -5.56 5.78 -11.38
C ASN A 103 -5.69 7.31 -11.38
N CYS A 104 -6.61 7.85 -12.17
CA CYS A 104 -6.73 9.30 -12.39
C CYS A 104 -6.87 10.08 -11.07
N ARG A 105 -7.69 9.60 -10.13
CA ARG A 105 -7.92 10.30 -8.85
C ARG A 105 -6.65 10.38 -7.99
N THR A 106 -5.87 9.30 -7.94
CA THR A 106 -4.60 9.28 -7.22
C THR A 106 -3.60 10.21 -7.87
N ALA A 107 -3.53 10.19 -9.21
CA ALA A 107 -2.67 11.11 -9.95
C ALA A 107 -3.04 12.58 -9.73
N SER A 108 -4.33 12.92 -9.72
CA SER A 108 -4.80 14.28 -9.44
C SER A 108 -4.39 14.76 -8.05
N LYS A 109 -4.57 13.92 -7.03
CA LYS A 109 -4.14 14.22 -5.66
C LYS A 109 -2.61 14.37 -5.55
N LEU A 110 -1.87 13.51 -6.25
CA LEU A 110 -0.41 13.59 -6.29
C LEU A 110 0.05 14.92 -6.88
N VAL A 111 -0.51 15.34 -8.00
CA VAL A 111 -0.16 16.61 -8.64
C VAL A 111 -0.44 17.79 -7.70
N THR A 112 -1.63 17.82 -7.08
CA THR A 112 -2.00 18.87 -6.12
C THR A 112 -1.03 18.93 -4.94
N TRP A 113 -0.68 17.76 -4.38
CA TRP A 113 0.28 17.69 -3.28
C TRP A 113 1.68 18.14 -3.69
N LEU A 114 2.17 17.72 -4.86
CA LEU A 114 3.48 18.13 -5.36
C LEU A 114 3.58 19.64 -5.58
N ASP A 115 2.51 20.26 -6.06
CA ASP A 115 2.43 21.72 -6.21
C ASP A 115 2.41 22.42 -4.84
N GLU A 116 1.64 21.90 -3.86
CA GLU A 116 1.57 22.46 -2.49
C GLU A 116 2.92 22.44 -1.77
N ILE A 117 3.69 21.36 -1.92
CA ILE A 117 5.02 21.24 -1.30
C ILE A 117 6.14 21.85 -2.16
N GLU A 118 5.80 22.50 -3.27
CA GLU A 118 6.74 23.13 -4.23
C GLU A 118 7.81 22.15 -4.76
N ALA A 119 7.40 20.91 -5.03
CA ALA A 119 8.31 19.89 -5.55
C ALA A 119 8.75 20.20 -6.97
N LYS A 120 10.04 20.44 -7.17
CA LYS A 120 10.64 20.65 -8.51
C LYS A 120 11.10 19.35 -9.15
N SER A 121 11.30 18.30 -8.37
CA SER A 121 11.59 16.95 -8.86
C SER A 121 11.21 15.90 -7.85
N ILE A 122 10.83 14.71 -8.33
CA ILE A 122 10.69 13.50 -7.54
C ILE A 122 11.44 12.34 -8.18
N ASP A 123 12.11 11.55 -7.33
CA ASP A 123 12.58 10.21 -7.70
C ASP A 123 11.64 9.20 -7.03
N HIS A 124 10.98 8.36 -7.81
CA HIS A 124 10.09 7.34 -7.29
C HIS A 124 10.57 5.94 -7.70
N MET A 125 10.30 4.96 -6.83
CA MET A 125 10.68 3.56 -7.02
C MET A 125 9.59 2.76 -7.74
N GLY A 126 8.37 3.29 -7.84
CA GLY A 126 7.29 2.66 -8.58
C GLY A 126 5.92 3.26 -8.28
N THR A 127 4.98 2.95 -9.19
CA THR A 127 3.57 3.27 -9.08
C THR A 127 2.73 2.00 -9.25
N TYR A 128 2.47 1.56 -10.47
CA TYR A 128 1.73 0.33 -10.74
C TYR A 128 2.63 -0.91 -10.62
N ASN A 129 2.16 -1.89 -9.84
CA ASN A 129 2.77 -3.22 -9.76
C ASN A 129 1.72 -4.24 -9.29
N CYS A 130 1.36 -5.18 -10.19
CA CYS A 130 0.38 -6.22 -9.89
C CYS A 130 0.96 -7.29 -8.97
N ARG A 131 0.84 -7.09 -7.66
CA ARG A 131 1.35 -8.00 -6.63
C ARG A 131 0.53 -7.95 -5.34
N LYS A 132 0.62 -8.99 -4.55
CA LYS A 132 0.16 -8.96 -3.15
C LYS A 132 1.14 -8.18 -2.27
N MET A 133 0.67 -7.72 -1.13
CA MET A 133 1.54 -7.23 -0.07
C MET A 133 2.42 -8.38 0.44
N ARG A 134 3.65 -8.06 0.87
CA ARG A 134 4.58 -9.06 1.40
C ARG A 134 3.98 -9.72 2.66
N GLY A 135 3.92 -11.06 2.67
CA GLY A 135 3.39 -11.83 3.79
C GLY A 135 1.86 -11.78 3.96
N SER A 136 1.12 -11.29 2.94
CA SER A 136 -0.33 -11.13 3.01
C SER A 136 -1.02 -11.70 1.76
N PRO A 137 -2.24 -12.25 1.87
CA PRO A 137 -3.05 -12.61 0.72
C PRO A 137 -3.70 -11.39 0.05
N ILE A 138 -3.65 -10.21 0.66
CA ILE A 138 -4.27 -8.96 0.19
C ILE A 138 -3.41 -8.34 -0.91
N MET A 139 -4.05 -7.82 -1.96
CA MET A 139 -3.38 -7.09 -3.03
C MET A 139 -2.83 -5.76 -2.53
N SER A 140 -1.63 -5.40 -2.99
CA SER A 140 -1.00 -4.10 -2.73
C SER A 140 -1.80 -2.96 -3.37
N GLU A 141 -1.79 -1.77 -2.79
CA GLU A 141 -2.39 -0.56 -3.39
C GLU A 141 -1.75 -0.21 -4.75
N HIS A 142 -0.49 -0.58 -4.96
CA HIS A 142 0.14 -0.49 -6.29
C HIS A 142 -0.62 -1.27 -7.37
N SER A 143 -1.27 -2.37 -7.00
CA SER A 143 -2.05 -3.22 -7.92
C SER A 143 -3.31 -2.53 -8.46
N PHE A 144 -3.75 -1.49 -7.78
CA PHE A 144 -4.92 -0.68 -8.16
C PHE A 144 -4.54 0.70 -8.73
N GLY A 145 -3.22 0.97 -8.88
CA GLY A 145 -2.73 2.29 -9.28
C GLY A 145 -3.03 3.39 -8.25
N THR A 146 -3.13 3.04 -6.98
CA THR A 146 -3.49 3.95 -5.87
C THR A 146 -2.32 4.25 -4.93
N ALA A 147 -1.11 3.84 -5.30
CA ALA A 147 0.10 4.07 -4.51
C ALA A 147 1.27 4.53 -5.37
N ILE A 148 2.20 5.23 -4.72
CA ILE A 148 3.51 5.62 -5.23
C ILE A 148 4.55 5.50 -4.13
N ASP A 149 5.75 5.01 -4.46
CA ASP A 149 6.90 4.94 -3.57
C ASP A 149 7.89 6.04 -3.95
N ILE A 150 8.01 7.09 -3.14
CA ILE A 150 8.87 8.25 -3.39
C ILE A 150 10.14 8.15 -2.56
N ALA A 151 11.30 8.07 -3.21
CA ALA A 151 12.61 7.97 -2.57
C ALA A 151 13.29 9.33 -2.35
N ARG A 152 12.92 10.35 -3.15
CA ARG A 152 13.51 11.69 -3.09
C ARG A 152 12.53 12.75 -3.55
N ILE A 153 12.55 13.89 -2.90
CA ILE A 153 11.86 15.10 -3.32
C ILE A 153 12.90 16.22 -3.38
N ASN A 154 13.07 16.86 -4.55
CA ASN A 154 14.10 17.85 -4.79
C ASN A 154 15.51 17.27 -4.47
N LYS A 155 16.29 17.94 -3.60
CA LYS A 155 17.58 17.46 -3.10
C LYS A 155 17.45 16.54 -1.90
N ALA A 156 16.26 16.45 -1.28
CA ALA A 156 16.02 15.72 -0.05
C ALA A 156 15.77 14.22 -0.35
N SER A 157 16.74 13.37 -0.06
CA SER A 157 16.62 11.90 -0.08
C SER A 157 16.05 11.42 1.23
N ILE A 158 14.98 10.63 1.19
CA ILE A 158 14.34 10.11 2.39
C ILE A 158 15.33 9.27 3.19
N LYS A 159 15.99 8.32 2.56
CA LYS A 159 17.01 7.48 3.19
C LYS A 159 18.13 8.23 3.90
N LYS A 160 18.54 9.41 3.38
CA LYS A 160 19.70 10.13 3.88
C LYS A 160 19.36 11.25 4.87
N HIS A 161 18.19 11.85 4.72
CA HIS A 161 17.88 13.09 5.40
C HIS A 161 16.69 13.00 6.34
N TRP A 162 15.93 11.88 6.36
CA TRP A 162 14.78 11.74 7.23
C TRP A 162 15.15 11.98 8.71
N ASP A 163 16.16 11.29 9.21
CA ASP A 163 16.60 11.37 10.60
C ASP A 163 17.57 12.52 10.89
N ASN A 164 17.97 13.27 9.86
CA ASN A 164 19.05 14.26 9.97
C ASN A 164 18.56 15.70 10.14
N GLY A 165 17.66 16.03 10.95
CA GLY A 165 17.22 17.38 11.41
C GLY A 165 17.62 18.66 10.64
N GLY A 166 18.25 18.58 9.46
CA GLY A 166 18.68 19.69 8.62
C GLY A 166 17.55 20.26 7.74
N VAL A 167 17.91 21.14 6.82
CA VAL A 167 16.93 21.79 5.90
C VAL A 167 16.14 20.74 5.11
N GLU A 168 16.84 19.74 4.58
CA GLU A 168 16.25 18.65 3.80
C GLU A 168 15.34 17.74 4.65
N GLY A 169 15.78 17.37 5.86
CA GLY A 169 14.97 16.57 6.78
C GLY A 169 13.70 17.30 7.21
N ASN A 170 13.84 18.56 7.63
CA ASN A 170 12.69 19.40 7.99
C ASN A 170 11.72 19.60 6.81
N TYR A 171 12.22 19.69 5.59
CA TYR A 171 11.37 19.74 4.39
C TYR A 171 10.61 18.43 4.20
N LEU A 172 11.25 17.27 4.34
CA LEU A 172 10.61 15.96 4.21
C LEU A 172 9.52 15.75 5.26
N HIS A 173 9.76 16.12 6.51
CA HIS A 173 8.73 16.03 7.56
C HIS A 173 7.51 16.92 7.28
N ARG A 174 7.72 18.14 6.77
CA ARG A 174 6.59 19.00 6.35
C ARG A 174 5.85 18.40 5.15
N ALA A 175 6.58 17.86 4.17
CA ALA A 175 5.96 17.21 3.01
C ALA A 175 5.14 15.98 3.42
N ALA A 176 5.66 15.13 4.31
CA ALA A 176 4.92 13.99 4.86
C ALA A 176 3.67 14.44 5.63
N LYS A 177 3.78 15.47 6.48
CA LYS A 177 2.63 16.02 7.21
C LYS A 177 1.55 16.54 6.27
N SER A 178 1.92 17.26 5.21
CA SER A 178 0.99 17.74 4.17
C SER A 178 0.33 16.57 3.44
N ALA A 179 1.06 15.49 3.14
CA ALA A 179 0.54 14.32 2.42
C ALA A 179 -0.70 13.70 3.10
N TYR A 180 -0.81 13.73 4.44
CA TYR A 180 -2.00 13.23 5.16
C TYR A 180 -3.29 13.99 4.83
N SER A 181 -3.21 15.22 4.30
CA SER A 181 -4.38 15.97 3.83
C SER A 181 -4.87 15.52 2.45
N HIS A 182 -4.02 14.86 1.68
CA HIS A 182 -4.30 14.41 0.30
C HIS A 182 -4.59 12.91 0.20
N PHE A 183 -3.92 12.11 1.03
CA PHE A 183 -3.95 10.65 0.95
C PHE A 183 -4.52 10.04 2.24
N SER A 184 -5.25 8.96 2.09
CA SER A 184 -5.85 8.25 3.24
C SER A 184 -4.84 7.39 4.01
N ASN A 185 -3.70 7.09 3.39
CA ASN A 185 -2.61 6.35 4.01
C ASN A 185 -1.27 6.93 3.53
N VAL A 186 -0.41 7.26 4.46
CA VAL A 186 0.96 7.73 4.21
C VAL A 186 1.86 6.93 5.13
N ILE A 187 2.83 6.22 4.57
CA ILE A 187 3.80 5.44 5.33
C ILE A 187 5.16 6.10 5.14
N THR A 188 5.82 6.35 6.25
CA THR A 188 7.12 7.03 6.36
C THR A 188 8.17 6.10 6.96
N PRO A 189 9.44 6.49 7.03
CA PRO A 189 10.47 5.71 7.73
C PRO A 189 10.16 5.43 9.21
N ASP A 190 9.36 6.28 9.87
CA ASP A 190 8.99 6.10 11.28
C ASP A 190 7.98 4.96 11.49
N ASP A 191 7.26 4.54 10.44
CA ASP A 191 6.21 3.54 10.56
C ASP A 191 6.76 2.11 10.60
N ASN A 192 7.75 1.80 9.77
CA ASN A 192 8.39 0.47 9.75
C ASN A 192 9.68 0.43 8.92
N ALA A 193 10.51 -0.58 9.18
CA ALA A 193 11.81 -0.76 8.53
C ALA A 193 11.74 -1.02 7.01
N LEU A 194 10.59 -1.44 6.46
CA LEU A 194 10.43 -1.66 5.01
C LEU A 194 10.36 -0.34 4.24
N HIS A 195 10.02 0.76 4.92
CA HIS A 195 9.87 2.09 4.34
C HIS A 195 10.99 3.06 4.78
N HIS A 196 12.12 2.54 5.29
CA HIS A 196 13.26 3.33 5.77
C HIS A 196 13.87 4.27 4.72
N ASP A 197 13.58 4.08 3.44
CA ASP A 197 14.21 4.79 2.33
C ASP A 197 13.22 5.46 1.37
N HIS A 198 11.91 5.40 1.65
CA HIS A 198 10.88 6.01 0.81
C HIS A 198 9.59 6.32 1.59
N PHE A 199 8.77 7.23 1.04
CA PHE A 199 7.37 7.41 1.40
C PHE A 199 6.50 6.49 0.53
N HIS A 200 5.54 5.84 1.16
CA HIS A 200 4.50 5.10 0.45
C HIS A 200 3.15 5.77 0.64
#